data_26fc75100cd791d4e0cd4b5f0214bb87
#
_entry.id   26fc75100cd791d4e0cd4b5f0214bb87
#
_cell.length_a   1.000
_cell.length_b   1.000
_cell.length_c   1.000
_cell.angle_alpha   90.00
_cell.angle_beta   90.00
_cell.angle_gamma   90.00
#
_symmetry.space_group_name_H-M   'P 1'
#
loop_
_entity.id
_entity.type
_entity.pdbx_description
1 polymer ?
#
loop_
_entity_poly.entity_id
_entity_poly.type
_entity_poly.pdbx_seq_one_letter_code
_entity_poly.pdbx_strand_id
1 'polypeptide(L)'
;MPVLADFGTSWTKMLDTATSEKRIEKTKDLPSLKVDLATGHNTNNRAEKTVNELIALGQGSLHLVAVQDFTVLDVGSRDIKFVSFKGRRVAEMNWSSKCGALTGFTLELILSYFEIDLAKAKPSRRALGITCGVLGMEQLFESIAAGQNPETAVAEFTRGLALNAFQFIGRPERFFLSGGMCENPLFLGSFPPGVEVVPLGRFVLVEGLKKELEIECCKDK
;
A
#
# COMPACT_ATOMS: atom_id res chain seq x y z
N MET A 1 15.84 -19.01 13.29
CA MET A 1 15.88 -17.55 12.99
C MET A 1 14.46 -17.07 12.84
N PRO A 2 14.15 -15.81 13.19
CA PRO A 2 12.77 -15.33 13.26
C PRO A 2 12.09 -15.24 11.90
N VAL A 3 10.78 -15.50 11.90
CA VAL A 3 9.88 -15.24 10.78
C VAL A 3 9.21 -13.89 11.02
N LEU A 4 9.28 -13.02 10.04
CA LEU A 4 8.69 -11.67 10.06
C LEU A 4 7.45 -11.63 9.18
N ALA A 5 6.39 -10.93 9.62
CA ALA A 5 5.18 -10.79 8.80
C ALA A 5 4.52 -9.42 8.90
N ASP A 6 4.05 -8.92 7.76
CA ASP A 6 3.03 -7.88 7.66
C ASP A 6 1.67 -8.53 7.43
N PHE A 7 0.84 -8.58 8.48
CA PHE A 7 -0.52 -9.09 8.43
C PHE A 7 -1.49 -8.02 7.92
N GLY A 8 -1.45 -7.75 6.63
CA GLY A 8 -2.42 -6.87 5.99
C GLY A 8 -3.84 -7.43 5.99
N THR A 9 -4.82 -6.61 5.65
CA THR A 9 -6.24 -7.01 5.61
C THR A 9 -6.51 -8.12 4.59
N SER A 10 -6.02 -7.98 3.36
CA SER A 10 -6.23 -8.95 2.28
C SER A 10 -5.04 -9.89 2.09
N TRP A 11 -3.83 -9.38 2.24
CA TRP A 11 -2.58 -10.09 1.92
C TRP A 11 -1.58 -9.99 3.06
N THR A 12 -1.02 -11.13 3.43
CA THR A 12 0.09 -11.24 4.38
C THR A 12 1.40 -11.39 3.59
N LYS A 13 2.40 -10.56 3.93
CA LYS A 13 3.76 -10.64 3.38
C LYS A 13 4.66 -11.19 4.46
N MET A 14 5.44 -12.20 4.15
CA MET A 14 6.29 -12.91 5.09
C MET A 14 7.74 -12.95 4.61
N LEU A 15 8.66 -12.90 5.55
CA LEU A 15 10.09 -13.09 5.34
C LEU A 15 10.63 -14.09 6.37
N ASP A 16 11.16 -15.19 5.89
CA ASP A 16 11.99 -16.08 6.70
C ASP A 16 13.42 -15.53 6.71
N THR A 17 13.92 -15.10 7.88
CA THR A 17 15.24 -14.49 7.97
C THR A 17 16.39 -15.52 7.87
N ALA A 18 16.11 -16.83 8.00
CA ALA A 18 17.09 -17.89 7.83
C ALA A 18 17.41 -18.16 6.37
N THR A 19 16.35 -18.22 5.54
CA THR A 19 16.45 -18.56 4.13
C THR A 19 16.41 -17.34 3.20
N SER A 20 16.04 -16.18 3.75
CA SER A 20 15.71 -14.96 2.99
C SER A 20 14.52 -15.14 2.03
N GLU A 21 13.72 -16.17 2.22
CA GLU A 21 12.54 -16.44 1.39
C GLU A 21 11.44 -15.43 1.70
N LYS A 22 10.91 -14.82 0.63
CA LYS A 22 9.77 -13.89 0.69
C LYS A 22 8.53 -14.56 0.13
N ARG A 23 7.42 -14.50 0.87
CA ARG A 23 6.13 -15.05 0.46
C ARG A 23 5.02 -14.04 0.63
N ILE A 24 4.01 -14.09 -0.26
CA ILE A 24 2.78 -13.31 -0.18
C ILE A 24 1.61 -14.27 -0.32
N GLU A 25 0.75 -14.29 0.69
CA GLU A 25 -0.41 -15.17 0.72
C GLU A 25 -1.66 -14.40 1.15
N LYS A 26 -2.85 -14.88 0.79
CA LYS A 26 -4.10 -14.27 1.27
C LYS A 26 -4.22 -14.45 2.78
N THR A 27 -4.45 -13.37 3.50
CA THR A 27 -4.52 -13.40 4.96
C THR A 27 -5.59 -14.36 5.48
N LYS A 28 -6.70 -14.50 4.76
CA LYS A 28 -7.79 -15.44 5.10
C LYS A 28 -7.36 -16.91 5.06
N ASP A 29 -6.36 -17.26 4.28
CA ASP A 29 -5.88 -18.63 4.10
C ASP A 29 -4.83 -19.01 5.16
N LEU A 30 -4.47 -18.07 6.03
CA LEU A 30 -3.47 -18.21 7.10
C LEU A 30 -4.05 -18.01 8.52
N PRO A 31 -5.15 -18.69 8.92
CA PRO A 31 -5.83 -18.39 10.18
C PRO A 31 -4.99 -18.71 11.42
N SER A 32 -4.09 -19.68 11.33
CA SER A 32 -3.28 -20.21 12.45
C SER A 32 -1.80 -19.83 12.36
N LEU A 33 -1.40 -19.01 11.39
CA LEU A 33 0.00 -18.62 11.24
C LEU A 33 0.45 -17.82 12.46
N LYS A 34 1.55 -18.26 13.07
CA LYS A 34 2.27 -17.54 14.13
C LYS A 34 3.68 -17.21 13.66
N VAL A 35 4.16 -16.04 14.05
CA VAL A 35 5.47 -15.53 13.69
C VAL A 35 6.14 -14.86 14.90
N ASP A 36 7.43 -14.61 14.81
CA ASP A 36 8.20 -14.02 15.92
C ASP A 36 7.94 -12.51 16.03
N LEU A 37 7.93 -11.79 14.91
CA LEU A 37 7.74 -10.34 14.87
C LEU A 37 6.79 -9.96 13.73
N ALA A 38 5.81 -9.14 14.03
CA ALA A 38 4.82 -8.72 13.04
C ALA A 38 4.43 -7.24 13.10
N THR A 39 3.86 -6.79 12.01
CA THR A 39 3.10 -5.54 11.88
C THR A 39 1.79 -5.82 11.14
N GLY A 40 0.90 -4.82 11.05
CA GLY A 40 -0.37 -4.93 10.36
C GLY A 40 -1.58 -5.06 11.30
N HIS A 41 -2.78 -5.03 10.72
CA HIS A 41 -4.03 -5.01 11.50
C HIS A 41 -4.40 -6.34 12.15
N ASN A 42 -3.95 -7.46 11.60
CA ASN A 42 -4.38 -8.80 12.01
C ASN A 42 -3.31 -9.52 12.85
N THR A 43 -2.59 -8.80 13.70
CA THR A 43 -1.48 -9.35 14.51
C THR A 43 -1.94 -10.02 15.81
N ASN A 44 -3.18 -9.82 16.26
CA ASN A 44 -3.68 -10.36 17.54
C ASN A 44 -3.51 -11.88 17.61
N ASN A 45 -2.81 -12.37 18.64
CA ASN A 45 -2.48 -13.76 18.87
C ASN A 45 -1.68 -14.46 17.74
N ARG A 46 -1.07 -13.68 16.83
CA ARG A 46 -0.30 -14.20 15.69
C ARG A 46 1.18 -13.92 15.74
N ALA A 47 1.62 -13.06 16.65
CA ALA A 47 3.03 -12.73 16.80
C ALA A 47 3.42 -12.67 18.25
N GLU A 48 4.69 -13.01 18.56
CA GLU A 48 5.26 -12.84 19.91
C GLU A 48 5.48 -11.35 20.20
N LYS A 49 5.92 -10.60 19.20
CA LYS A 49 6.10 -9.13 19.26
C LYS A 49 5.43 -8.45 18.08
N THR A 50 4.98 -7.21 18.30
CA THR A 50 4.38 -6.38 17.26
C THR A 50 5.02 -5.02 17.17
N VAL A 51 5.15 -4.50 15.95
CA VAL A 51 5.64 -3.15 15.65
C VAL A 51 4.52 -2.35 14.98
N ASN A 52 4.40 -1.08 15.36
CA ASN A 52 3.44 -0.19 14.72
C ASN A 52 3.76 -0.05 13.21
N GLU A 53 2.72 -0.04 12.37
CA GLU A 53 2.88 0.00 10.92
C GLU A 53 3.61 1.24 10.40
N LEU A 54 3.41 2.42 11.02
CA LEU A 54 4.15 3.64 10.65
C LEU A 54 5.64 3.54 11.01
N ILE A 55 5.97 2.89 12.13
CA ILE A 55 7.36 2.64 12.51
C ILE A 55 8.00 1.67 11.51
N ALA A 56 7.33 0.55 11.21
CA ALA A 56 7.80 -0.42 10.24
C ALA A 56 7.97 0.21 8.84
N LEU A 57 6.99 1.02 8.39
CA LEU A 57 7.08 1.77 7.13
C LEU A 57 8.28 2.73 7.14
N GLY A 58 8.46 3.48 8.21
CA GLY A 58 9.57 4.43 8.36
C GLY A 58 10.95 3.76 8.29
N GLN A 59 11.15 2.69 9.06
CA GLN A 59 12.42 1.94 9.09
C GLN A 59 12.71 1.27 7.74
N GLY A 60 11.71 0.61 7.14
CA GLY A 60 11.85 -0.01 5.84
C GLY A 60 12.16 1.00 4.74
N SER A 61 11.52 2.17 4.79
CA SER A 61 11.77 3.26 3.85
C SER A 61 13.19 3.80 3.97
N LEU A 62 13.68 4.04 5.19
CA LEU A 62 15.06 4.47 5.44
C LEU A 62 16.09 3.43 4.97
N HIS A 63 15.74 2.15 5.04
CA HIS A 63 16.62 1.09 4.54
C HIS A 63 16.70 1.05 3.02
N LEU A 64 15.56 1.21 2.33
CA LEU A 64 15.46 1.02 0.88
C LEU A 64 15.76 2.27 0.07
N VAL A 65 15.54 3.47 0.64
CA VAL A 65 15.70 4.75 -0.05
C VAL A 65 16.99 5.44 0.39
N ALA A 66 17.86 5.75 -0.57
CA ALA A 66 19.17 6.36 -0.29
C ALA A 66 19.15 7.90 -0.19
N VAL A 67 18.13 8.57 -0.77
CA VAL A 67 18.04 10.04 -0.79
C VAL A 67 17.72 10.62 0.59
N GLN A 68 18.07 11.90 0.80
CA GLN A 68 17.95 12.56 2.10
C GLN A 68 16.52 12.99 2.41
N ASP A 69 15.86 13.61 1.42
CA ASP A 69 14.52 14.16 1.53
C ASP A 69 13.59 13.38 0.60
N PHE A 70 12.57 12.75 1.16
CA PHE A 70 11.65 11.93 0.39
C PHE A 70 10.35 11.65 1.15
N THR A 71 9.32 11.28 0.40
CA THR A 71 8.04 10.81 0.93
C THR A 71 7.77 9.40 0.42
N VAL A 72 7.34 8.52 1.32
CA VAL A 72 6.84 7.18 0.98
C VAL A 72 5.36 7.13 1.30
N LEU A 73 4.56 6.79 0.29
CA LEU A 73 3.14 6.49 0.41
C LEU A 73 2.96 4.97 0.39
N ASP A 74 2.33 4.42 1.40
CA ASP A 74 1.89 3.02 1.42
C ASP A 74 0.39 2.95 1.15
N VAL A 75 0.01 2.21 0.11
CA VAL A 75 -1.40 2.02 -0.28
C VAL A 75 -1.76 0.56 -0.10
N GLY A 76 -2.47 0.30 1.00
CA GLY A 76 -2.96 -1.03 1.35
C GLY A 76 -4.35 -1.33 0.78
N SER A 77 -4.90 -2.45 1.22
CA SER A 77 -6.28 -2.84 0.89
C SER A 77 -7.32 -1.99 1.60
N ARG A 78 -7.05 -1.58 2.84
CA ARG A 78 -8.00 -0.94 3.74
C ARG A 78 -7.67 0.50 4.08
N ASP A 79 -6.41 0.87 4.04
CA ASP A 79 -5.92 2.16 4.46
C ASP A 79 -4.75 2.66 3.62
N ILE A 80 -4.47 3.95 3.77
CA ILE A 80 -3.29 4.59 3.23
C ILE A 80 -2.50 5.25 4.37
N LYS A 81 -1.20 5.19 4.27
CA LYS A 81 -0.26 5.82 5.21
C LYS A 81 0.90 6.44 4.47
N PHE A 82 1.49 7.46 5.06
CA PHE A 82 2.74 7.98 4.53
C PHE A 82 3.70 8.37 5.65
N VAL A 83 4.97 8.39 5.28
CA VAL A 83 6.04 8.97 6.08
C VAL A 83 6.90 9.84 5.16
N SER A 84 7.12 11.10 5.54
CA SER A 84 8.06 11.99 4.86
C SER A 84 9.29 12.23 5.71
N PHE A 85 10.40 12.37 5.01
CA PHE A 85 11.72 12.56 5.62
C PHE A 85 12.38 13.83 5.11
N LYS A 86 13.08 14.53 6.03
CA LYS A 86 14.02 15.62 5.75
C LYS A 86 15.35 15.31 6.42
N GLY A 87 16.43 15.28 5.65
CA GLY A 87 17.73 14.88 6.15
C GLY A 87 17.70 13.48 6.80
N ARG A 88 16.91 12.56 6.25
CA ARG A 88 16.68 11.20 6.75
C ARG A 88 16.05 11.13 8.16
N ARG A 89 15.45 12.22 8.63
CA ARG A 89 14.65 12.26 9.87
C ARG A 89 13.17 12.38 9.51
N VAL A 90 12.33 11.71 10.26
CA VAL A 90 10.88 11.80 10.07
C VAL A 90 10.46 13.25 10.26
N ALA A 91 9.89 13.87 9.21
CA ALA A 91 9.35 15.20 9.21
C ALA A 91 7.84 15.20 9.43
N GLU A 92 7.15 14.24 8.78
CA GLU A 92 5.71 14.09 8.89
C GLU A 92 5.34 12.63 8.71
N MET A 93 4.30 12.17 9.40
CA MET A 93 3.67 10.89 9.16
C MET A 93 2.17 11.00 9.39
N ASN A 94 1.41 10.28 8.61
CA ASN A 94 -0.03 10.24 8.77
C ASN A 94 -0.60 8.89 8.30
N TRP A 95 -1.75 8.56 8.83
CA TRP A 95 -2.47 7.34 8.54
C TRP A 95 -3.96 7.63 8.41
N SER A 96 -4.58 7.20 7.32
CA SER A 96 -6.00 7.32 7.09
C SER A 96 -6.63 5.96 6.86
N SER A 97 -7.52 5.59 7.76
CA SER A 97 -8.44 4.46 7.63
C SER A 97 -9.87 4.91 7.29
N LYS A 98 -10.06 6.19 6.92
CA LYS A 98 -11.35 6.71 6.49
C LYS A 98 -11.82 5.97 5.23
N CYS A 99 -13.12 5.97 4.97
CA CYS A 99 -13.75 5.23 3.87
C CYS A 99 -13.12 5.47 2.49
N GLY A 100 -12.52 6.65 2.25
CA GLY A 100 -11.75 6.96 1.03
C GLY A 100 -10.40 6.24 0.93
N ALA A 101 -9.93 5.60 1.99
CA ALA A 101 -8.69 4.83 2.03
C ALA A 101 -8.88 3.34 1.69
N LEU A 102 -10.10 2.85 1.54
CA LEU A 102 -10.41 1.49 1.05
C LEU A 102 -10.06 1.32 -0.44
N THR A 103 -8.83 1.66 -0.79
CA THR A 103 -8.39 1.81 -2.17
C THR A 103 -8.13 0.45 -2.82
N GLY A 104 -7.24 -0.35 -2.23
CA GLY A 104 -6.81 -1.61 -2.83
C GLY A 104 -7.91 -2.66 -2.86
N PHE A 105 -8.64 -2.85 -1.75
CA PHE A 105 -9.71 -3.85 -1.68
C PHE A 105 -10.86 -3.53 -2.63
N THR A 106 -11.31 -2.27 -2.67
CA THR A 106 -12.38 -1.84 -3.58
C THR A 106 -11.98 -2.05 -5.03
N LEU A 107 -10.75 -1.68 -5.38
CA LEU A 107 -10.26 -1.87 -6.75
C LEU A 107 -10.11 -3.36 -7.11
N GLU A 108 -9.60 -4.20 -6.21
CA GLU A 108 -9.55 -5.66 -6.41
C GLU A 108 -10.94 -6.26 -6.70
N LEU A 109 -11.97 -5.84 -5.94
CA LEU A 109 -13.35 -6.30 -6.13
C LEU A 109 -13.89 -5.87 -7.49
N ILE A 110 -13.72 -4.60 -7.87
CA ILE A 110 -14.20 -4.06 -9.14
C ILE A 110 -13.51 -4.73 -10.33
N LEU A 111 -12.18 -4.85 -10.28
CA LEU A 111 -11.41 -5.51 -11.34
C LEU A 111 -11.82 -6.97 -11.51
N SER A 112 -12.06 -7.68 -10.40
CA SER A 112 -12.51 -9.08 -10.43
C SER A 112 -13.94 -9.21 -10.96
N TYR A 113 -14.85 -8.31 -10.55
CA TYR A 113 -16.26 -8.34 -10.96
C TYR A 113 -16.45 -8.09 -12.46
N PHE A 114 -15.70 -7.13 -13.01
CA PHE A 114 -15.76 -6.80 -14.44
C PHE A 114 -14.74 -7.58 -15.30
N GLU A 115 -14.00 -8.52 -14.71
CA GLU A 115 -12.99 -9.34 -15.39
C GLU A 115 -11.95 -8.51 -16.15
N ILE A 116 -11.54 -7.38 -15.60
CA ILE A 116 -10.63 -6.43 -16.25
C ILE A 116 -9.20 -6.96 -16.25
N ASP A 117 -8.65 -7.14 -17.44
CA ASP A 117 -7.25 -7.48 -17.65
C ASP A 117 -6.35 -6.26 -17.45
N LEU A 118 -5.68 -6.17 -16.31
CA LEU A 118 -4.77 -5.08 -15.98
C LEU A 118 -3.61 -4.91 -16.97
N ALA A 119 -3.23 -5.97 -17.71
CA ALA A 119 -2.18 -5.87 -18.72
C ALA A 119 -2.64 -5.08 -19.96
N LYS A 120 -3.95 -5.01 -20.20
CA LYS A 120 -4.56 -4.29 -21.32
C LYS A 120 -5.18 -2.96 -20.91
N ALA A 121 -5.55 -2.81 -19.63
CA ALA A 121 -6.18 -1.60 -19.12
C ALA A 121 -5.27 -0.39 -19.24
N LYS A 122 -5.81 0.72 -19.76
CA LYS A 122 -5.07 1.97 -19.95
C LYS A 122 -5.53 3.02 -18.94
N PRO A 123 -4.60 3.75 -18.29
CA PRO A 123 -4.95 4.84 -17.41
C PRO A 123 -5.80 5.91 -18.13
N SER A 124 -6.82 6.42 -17.45
CA SER A 124 -7.64 7.52 -17.97
C SER A 124 -7.03 8.88 -17.66
N ARG A 125 -7.32 9.88 -18.50
CA ARG A 125 -7.04 11.29 -18.21
C ARG A 125 -8.17 11.95 -17.40
N ARG A 126 -9.38 11.41 -17.44
CA ARG A 126 -10.52 11.82 -16.61
C ARG A 126 -10.49 11.07 -15.29
N ALA A 127 -11.00 11.68 -14.24
CA ALA A 127 -11.17 11.07 -12.94
C ALA A 127 -12.63 11.17 -12.51
N LEU A 128 -13.14 10.12 -11.88
CA LEU A 128 -14.38 10.25 -11.10
C LEU A 128 -14.09 11.06 -9.83
N GLY A 129 -15.03 11.91 -9.44
CA GLY A 129 -14.96 12.71 -8.22
C GLY A 129 -15.21 11.85 -6.99
N ILE A 130 -14.20 11.12 -6.51
CA ILE A 130 -14.35 10.17 -5.41
C ILE A 130 -14.18 10.89 -4.07
N THR A 131 -15.28 11.06 -3.33
CA THR A 131 -15.23 11.52 -1.94
C THR A 131 -14.92 10.37 -0.98
N CYS A 132 -15.45 9.17 -1.25
CA CYS A 132 -15.06 7.93 -0.58
C CYS A 132 -15.21 6.74 -1.55
N GLY A 133 -14.52 5.63 -1.26
CA GLY A 133 -14.52 4.45 -2.12
C GLY A 133 -15.91 3.86 -2.36
N VAL A 134 -16.79 3.87 -1.36
CA VAL A 134 -18.16 3.33 -1.48
C VAL A 134 -19.03 4.21 -2.40
N LEU A 135 -19.05 5.53 -2.18
CA LEU A 135 -19.79 6.46 -3.05
C LEU A 135 -19.20 6.52 -4.45
N GLY A 136 -17.89 6.34 -4.58
CA GLY A 136 -17.24 6.25 -5.88
C GLY A 136 -17.65 5.00 -6.68
N MET A 137 -17.93 3.88 -6.02
CA MET A 137 -18.48 2.68 -6.67
C MET A 137 -19.88 2.95 -7.26
N GLU A 138 -20.75 3.65 -6.53
CA GLU A 138 -22.07 4.04 -7.04
C GLU A 138 -21.93 4.81 -8.34
N GLN A 139 -21.10 5.85 -8.38
CA GLN A 139 -20.84 6.64 -9.58
C GLN A 139 -20.26 5.79 -10.73
N LEU A 140 -19.40 4.85 -10.43
CA LEU A 140 -18.85 3.92 -11.42
C LEU A 140 -19.96 3.05 -12.03
N PHE A 141 -20.84 2.45 -11.22
CA PHE A 141 -21.95 1.64 -11.71
C PHE A 141 -22.96 2.46 -12.50
N GLU A 142 -23.28 3.67 -12.07
CA GLU A 142 -24.14 4.59 -12.80
C GLU A 142 -23.56 4.93 -14.19
N SER A 143 -22.25 5.18 -14.28
CA SER A 143 -21.57 5.45 -15.55
C SER A 143 -21.66 4.25 -16.50
N ILE A 144 -21.48 3.03 -15.99
CA ILE A 144 -21.61 1.81 -16.79
C ILE A 144 -23.06 1.58 -17.21
N ALA A 145 -24.02 1.78 -16.32
CA ALA A 145 -25.45 1.67 -16.64
C ALA A 145 -25.89 2.71 -17.71
N ALA A 146 -25.23 3.86 -17.74
CA ALA A 146 -25.41 4.88 -18.79
C ALA A 146 -24.70 4.54 -20.12
N GLY A 147 -24.07 3.37 -20.24
CA GLY A 147 -23.44 2.87 -21.46
C GLY A 147 -21.93 3.11 -21.57
N GLN A 148 -21.26 3.58 -20.52
CA GLN A 148 -19.82 3.68 -20.53
C GLN A 148 -19.17 2.28 -20.50
N ASN A 149 -18.08 2.11 -21.26
CA ASN A 149 -17.30 0.87 -21.23
C ASN A 149 -16.73 0.63 -19.82
N PRO A 150 -16.87 -0.58 -19.22
CA PRO A 150 -16.42 -0.88 -17.88
C PRO A 150 -14.92 -0.62 -17.65
N GLU A 151 -14.04 -0.94 -18.60
CA GLU A 151 -12.61 -0.68 -18.49
C GLU A 151 -12.32 0.82 -18.36
N THR A 152 -13.04 1.65 -19.12
CA THR A 152 -12.89 3.11 -19.05
C THR A 152 -13.41 3.66 -17.73
N ALA A 153 -14.58 3.21 -17.27
CA ALA A 153 -15.15 3.62 -15.99
C ALA A 153 -14.23 3.25 -14.80
N VAL A 154 -13.67 2.04 -14.82
CA VAL A 154 -12.71 1.58 -13.80
C VAL A 154 -11.40 2.38 -13.87
N ALA A 155 -10.92 2.75 -15.05
CA ALA A 155 -9.75 3.60 -15.18
C ALA A 155 -9.99 5.01 -14.61
N GLU A 156 -11.16 5.60 -14.83
CA GLU A 156 -11.56 6.89 -14.26
C GLU A 156 -11.71 6.82 -12.73
N PHE A 157 -12.28 5.74 -12.22
CA PHE A 157 -12.36 5.46 -10.79
C PHE A 157 -10.96 5.33 -10.17
N THR A 158 -10.09 4.51 -10.77
CA THR A 158 -8.71 4.31 -10.30
C THR A 158 -7.93 5.62 -10.26
N ARG A 159 -8.14 6.49 -11.26
CA ARG A 159 -7.54 7.82 -11.26
C ARG A 159 -8.05 8.69 -10.11
N GLY A 160 -9.34 8.65 -9.80
CA GLY A 160 -9.89 9.35 -8.64
C GLY A 160 -9.25 8.91 -7.32
N LEU A 161 -9.07 7.59 -7.14
CA LEU A 161 -8.37 7.04 -5.97
C LEU A 161 -6.89 7.51 -5.91
N ALA A 162 -6.18 7.46 -7.03
CA ALA A 162 -4.78 7.90 -7.10
C ALA A 162 -4.62 9.39 -6.78
N LEU A 163 -5.53 10.25 -7.27
CA LEU A 163 -5.53 11.69 -6.96
C LEU A 163 -5.80 11.97 -5.49
N ASN A 164 -6.71 11.22 -4.84
CA ASN A 164 -6.95 11.34 -3.41
C ASN A 164 -5.71 10.93 -2.60
N ALA A 165 -5.07 9.84 -2.95
CA ALA A 165 -3.83 9.39 -2.32
C ALA A 165 -2.69 10.40 -2.52
N PHE A 166 -2.59 10.99 -3.71
CA PHE A 166 -1.61 12.03 -4.03
C PHE A 166 -1.87 13.33 -3.24
N GLN A 167 -3.13 13.72 -3.09
CA GLN A 167 -3.49 14.87 -2.25
C GLN A 167 -3.16 14.61 -0.78
N PHE A 168 -3.36 13.40 -0.28
CA PHE A 168 -3.07 13.02 1.10
C PHE A 168 -1.60 13.21 1.48
N ILE A 169 -0.67 13.04 0.54
CA ILE A 169 0.77 13.25 0.75
C ILE A 169 1.27 14.65 0.38
N GLY A 170 0.38 15.63 0.15
CA GLY A 170 0.76 17.01 -0.14
C GLY A 170 1.22 17.29 -1.58
N ARG A 171 0.96 16.38 -2.53
CA ARG A 171 1.25 16.53 -3.97
C ARG A 171 2.73 16.81 -4.30
N PRO A 172 3.68 15.99 -3.84
CA PRO A 172 5.09 16.19 -4.15
C PRO A 172 5.38 15.89 -5.63
N GLU A 173 6.44 16.50 -6.18
CA GLU A 173 6.90 16.22 -7.56
C GLU A 173 7.41 14.78 -7.73
N ARG A 174 7.94 14.20 -6.65
CA ARG A 174 8.44 12.83 -6.57
C ARG A 174 8.05 12.18 -5.26
N PHE A 175 7.65 10.92 -5.31
CA PHE A 175 7.45 10.11 -4.12
C PHE A 175 7.68 8.62 -4.40
N PHE A 176 7.87 7.87 -3.33
CA PHE A 176 8.00 6.41 -3.38
C PHE A 176 6.66 5.76 -3.01
N LEU A 177 6.30 4.69 -3.71
CA LEU A 177 5.05 3.97 -3.51
C LEU A 177 5.30 2.55 -3.01
N SER A 178 4.64 2.19 -1.92
CA SER A 178 4.65 0.88 -1.26
C SER A 178 3.24 0.31 -1.17
N GLY A 179 3.13 -0.93 -0.70
CA GLY A 179 1.85 -1.61 -0.47
C GLY A 179 1.32 -2.36 -1.68
N GLY A 180 0.10 -2.87 -1.58
CA GLY A 180 -0.49 -3.71 -2.63
C GLY A 180 -0.67 -3.02 -3.98
N MET A 181 -0.81 -1.70 -3.97
CA MET A 181 -1.07 -0.91 -5.18
C MET A 181 0.20 -0.51 -5.94
N CYS A 182 1.39 -0.70 -5.37
CA CYS A 182 2.65 -0.27 -6.00
C CYS A 182 3.03 -1.06 -7.27
N GLU A 183 2.39 -2.21 -7.50
CA GLU A 183 2.59 -3.05 -8.68
C GLU A 183 1.41 -3.00 -9.67
N ASN A 184 0.36 -2.22 -9.35
CA ASN A 184 -0.80 -2.08 -10.22
C ASN A 184 -0.53 -1.03 -11.31
N PRO A 185 -0.40 -1.42 -12.61
CA PRO A 185 -0.02 -0.51 -13.68
C PRO A 185 -1.07 0.58 -13.92
N LEU A 186 -2.36 0.25 -13.73
CA LEU A 186 -3.44 1.21 -13.88
C LEU A 186 -3.37 2.29 -12.81
N PHE A 187 -3.07 1.91 -11.56
CA PHE A 187 -2.90 2.86 -10.46
C PHE A 187 -1.64 3.72 -10.63
N LEU A 188 -0.51 3.10 -10.97
CA LEU A 188 0.75 3.81 -11.24
C LEU A 188 0.60 4.86 -12.35
N GLY A 189 -0.07 4.52 -13.44
CA GLY A 189 -0.32 5.42 -14.57
C GLY A 189 -1.41 6.48 -14.31
N SER A 190 -2.05 6.46 -13.13
CA SER A 190 -3.17 7.36 -12.80
C SER A 190 -2.74 8.63 -12.07
N PHE A 191 -1.47 8.79 -11.70
CA PHE A 191 -0.95 10.03 -11.12
C PHE A 191 -0.81 11.14 -12.17
N PRO A 192 -0.74 12.43 -11.75
CA PRO A 192 -0.62 13.53 -12.69
C PRO A 192 0.64 13.43 -13.57
N PRO A 193 0.58 13.90 -14.83
CA PRO A 193 1.77 14.00 -15.67
C PRO A 193 2.87 14.85 -15.00
N GLY A 194 4.12 14.41 -15.11
CA GLY A 194 5.26 15.10 -14.50
C GLY A 194 5.56 14.69 -13.05
N VAL A 195 4.69 13.93 -12.39
CA VAL A 195 4.97 13.36 -11.07
C VAL A 195 5.77 12.07 -11.24
N GLU A 196 6.92 12.00 -10.57
CA GLU A 196 7.75 10.80 -10.53
C GLU A 196 7.29 9.87 -9.40
N VAL A 197 6.70 8.72 -9.76
CA VAL A 197 6.28 7.68 -8.82
C VAL A 197 7.26 6.52 -8.89
N VAL A 198 7.96 6.24 -7.77
CA VAL A 198 8.97 5.18 -7.71
C VAL A 198 8.43 4.01 -6.87
N PRO A 199 8.09 2.85 -7.46
CA PRO A 199 7.65 1.69 -6.72
C PRO A 199 8.78 1.12 -5.84
N LEU A 200 8.51 0.85 -4.57
CA LEU A 200 9.42 0.17 -3.64
C LEU A 200 9.07 -1.32 -3.44
N GLY A 201 7.94 -1.76 -4.00
CA GLY A 201 7.46 -3.11 -3.79
C GLY A 201 6.60 -3.28 -2.52
N ARG A 202 6.16 -4.50 -2.30
CA ARG A 202 5.16 -4.85 -1.28
C ARG A 202 5.76 -5.21 0.08
N PHE A 203 7.09 -5.26 0.20
CA PHE A 203 7.79 -5.75 1.39
C PHE A 203 8.38 -4.64 2.28
N VAL A 204 8.08 -3.37 2.02
CA VAL A 204 8.69 -2.25 2.76
C VAL A 204 8.48 -2.37 4.28
N LEU A 205 7.26 -2.73 4.72
CA LEU A 205 6.98 -2.92 6.15
C LEU A 205 7.77 -4.09 6.74
N VAL A 206 7.91 -5.19 5.99
CA VAL A 206 8.69 -6.36 6.43
C VAL A 206 10.19 -6.05 6.50
N GLU A 207 10.72 -5.27 5.55
CA GLU A 207 12.10 -4.77 5.64
C GLU A 207 12.29 -3.86 6.87
N GLY A 208 11.25 -3.11 7.24
CA GLY A 208 11.24 -2.33 8.48
C GLY A 208 11.29 -3.21 9.74
N LEU A 209 10.55 -4.30 9.77
CA LEU A 209 10.61 -5.28 10.86
C LEU A 209 12.02 -5.89 10.99
N LYS A 210 12.66 -6.18 9.85
CA LYS A 210 14.04 -6.68 9.85
C LYS A 210 14.99 -5.67 10.48
N LYS A 211 14.81 -4.38 10.22
CA LYS A 211 15.64 -3.32 10.84
C LYS A 211 15.36 -3.16 12.33
N GLU A 212 14.11 -3.25 12.77
CA GLU A 212 13.77 -3.24 14.21
C GLU A 212 14.45 -4.42 14.96
N LEU A 213 14.47 -5.61 14.36
CA LEU A 213 15.16 -6.76 14.92
C LEU A 213 16.67 -6.52 15.06
N GLU A 214 17.32 -5.92 14.06
CA GLU A 214 18.74 -5.56 14.10
C GLU A 214 19.03 -4.54 15.22
N ILE A 215 18.16 -3.54 15.42
CA ILE A 215 18.28 -2.52 16.45
C ILE A 215 18.15 -3.14 17.86
N GLU A 216 17.19 -4.05 18.07
CA GLU A 216 17.04 -4.76 19.34
C GLU A 216 18.28 -5.58 19.68
N CYS A 217 18.79 -6.37 18.75
CA CYS A 217 20.02 -7.16 18.95
C CYS A 217 21.26 -6.32 19.30
N CYS A 218 21.29 -5.05 18.94
CA CYS A 218 22.38 -4.13 19.27
C CYS A 218 22.23 -3.49 20.66
N LYS A 219 21.02 -3.47 21.24
CA LYS A 219 20.76 -2.92 22.59
C LYS A 219 21.03 -3.91 23.70
N ASP A 220 21.03 -5.20 23.38
CA ASP A 220 21.25 -6.30 24.33
C ASP A 220 22.74 -6.68 24.44
N LYS A 221 23.62 -5.95 23.78
CA LYS A 221 25.09 -6.06 23.85
C LYS A 221 25.73 -4.87 24.56
#